data_7e7671718301f21cda1b59947d3c49ab
#
_entry.id   7e7671718301f21cda1b59947d3c49ab
#
_cell.length_a   1.000
_cell.length_b   1.000
_cell.length_c   1.000
_cell.angle_alpha   90.00
_cell.angle_beta   90.00
_cell.angle_gamma   90.00
#
_symmetry.space_group_name_H-M   'P 1'
#
loop_
_entity.id
_entity.type
_entity.pdbx_description
1 polymer ?
#
loop_
_entity_poly.entity_id
_entity_poly.type
_entity_poly.pdbx_seq_one_letter_code
_entity_poly.pdbx_strand_id
1 'polypeptide(L)'
;MTDDVLMNIEIKTLYLSDAEVLSTLLSKSSPVYSKHFIPFPFDRKSIESVLSKAIKDKFYGVFVNESLVGFYMLRGFDEGYSIPSYGVWISEEFSNKGLSTLTLQHAISFCKINSIKRIMLKVHPDNSPAKHIYQKFGFKQTGVDPKNHHLIFHKDI
;
A
#
# COMPACT_ATOMS: atom_id res chain seq x y z
N MET A 1 5.31 32.44 14.18
CA MET A 1 5.45 32.17 13.67
C MET A 1 5.17 31.53 13.10
N THR A 2 5.05 31.36 12.69
CA THR A 2 4.94 30.84 12.32
C THR A 2 4.81 30.00 11.77
N ASP A 3 4.78 29.85 12.03
CA ASP A 3 4.53 28.68 11.60
C ASP A 3 3.85 28.45 10.32
N ASP A 4 4.16 29.19 9.37
CA ASP A 4 3.65 29.02 8.04
C ASP A 4 4.46 28.05 7.22
N VAL A 5 5.11 27.09 7.90
CA VAL A 5 5.90 26.06 7.22
C VAL A 5 4.95 25.00 6.67
N LEU A 6 4.93 24.88 5.34
CA LEU A 6 4.14 23.87 4.66
C LEU A 6 4.76 22.50 4.87
N MET A 7 3.90 21.49 4.97
CA MET A 7 4.34 20.11 5.11
C MET A 7 4.76 19.54 3.77
N ASN A 8 5.87 18.83 3.75
CA ASN A 8 6.35 18.11 2.57
C ASN A 8 5.85 16.67 2.58
N ILE A 9 5.50 16.18 1.41
CA ILE A 9 5.07 14.79 1.21
C ILE A 9 6.10 14.11 0.33
N GLU A 10 6.57 12.93 0.76
CA GLU A 10 7.51 12.14 -0.03
C GLU A 10 7.08 10.66 -0.03
N ILE A 11 7.27 10.01 -1.16
CA ILE A 11 7.14 8.56 -1.29
C ILE A 11 8.55 8.03 -1.52
N LYS A 12 9.05 7.21 -0.59
CA LYS A 12 10.43 6.70 -0.62
C LYS A 12 10.46 5.22 -0.31
N THR A 13 11.45 4.53 -0.84
CA THR A 13 11.70 3.12 -0.52
C THR A 13 11.82 2.94 1.00
N LEU A 14 11.13 1.92 1.53
CA LEU A 14 11.32 1.49 2.90
C LEU A 14 12.55 0.60 2.99
N TYR A 15 13.39 0.89 3.98
CA TYR A 15 14.59 0.12 4.28
C TYR A 15 14.38 -0.72 5.54
N LEU A 16 15.27 -1.69 5.77
CA LEU A 16 15.21 -2.52 6.97
C LEU A 16 15.20 -1.66 8.25
N SER A 17 15.91 -0.54 8.23
CA SER A 17 15.94 0.40 9.36
C SER A 17 14.59 1.06 9.67
N ASP A 18 13.64 1.00 8.74
CA ASP A 18 12.30 1.56 8.94
C ASP A 18 11.34 0.59 9.63
N ALA A 19 11.76 -0.65 9.85
CA ALA A 19 10.87 -1.70 10.37
C ALA A 19 10.28 -1.37 11.73
N GLU A 20 11.08 -0.80 12.64
CA GLU A 20 10.61 -0.46 13.98
C GLU A 20 9.54 0.64 13.94
N VAL A 21 9.77 1.67 13.16
CA VAL A 21 8.82 2.79 13.03
C VAL A 21 7.52 2.29 12.38
N LEU A 22 7.63 1.47 11.35
CA LEU A 22 6.46 0.91 10.68
C LEU A 22 5.68 -0.01 11.64
N SER A 23 6.37 -0.86 12.40
CA SER A 23 5.73 -1.73 13.40
C SER A 23 4.97 -0.90 14.44
N THR A 24 5.59 0.15 14.97
CA THR A 24 4.97 1.04 15.94
C THR A 24 3.71 1.70 15.35
N LEU A 25 3.81 2.19 14.12
CA LEU A 25 2.72 2.87 13.45
C LEU A 25 1.52 1.93 13.24
N LEU A 26 1.77 0.73 12.72
CA LEU A 26 0.72 -0.26 12.45
C LEU A 26 0.10 -0.79 13.74
N SER A 27 0.91 -1.02 14.77
CA SER A 27 0.44 -1.56 16.04
C SER A 27 -0.41 -0.57 16.84
N LYS A 28 -0.25 0.72 16.60
CA LYS A 28 -1.07 1.76 17.24
C LYS A 28 -2.40 1.97 16.55
N SER A 29 -2.58 1.46 15.34
CA SER A 29 -3.83 1.58 14.61
C SER A 29 -4.94 0.83 15.33
N SER A 30 -6.15 1.42 15.38
CA SER A 30 -7.28 0.72 15.98
C SER A 30 -7.62 -0.53 15.17
N PRO A 31 -8.03 -1.64 15.83
CA PRO A 31 -8.43 -2.85 15.11
C PRO A 31 -9.56 -2.61 14.12
N VAL A 32 -10.47 -1.68 14.44
CA VAL A 32 -11.59 -1.33 13.56
C VAL A 32 -11.09 -0.68 12.28
N TYR A 33 -10.15 0.25 12.40
CA TYR A 33 -9.59 0.95 11.24
C TYR A 33 -8.80 0.02 10.34
N SER A 34 -7.99 -0.88 10.92
CA SER A 34 -7.10 -1.77 10.18
C SER A 34 -7.70 -3.15 9.87
N LYS A 35 -8.98 -3.38 10.18
CA LYS A 35 -9.58 -4.72 10.11
C LYS A 35 -9.48 -5.40 8.74
N HIS A 36 -9.41 -4.62 7.66
CA HIS A 36 -9.34 -5.15 6.30
C HIS A 36 -7.93 -5.13 5.71
N PHE A 37 -6.94 -4.72 6.50
CA PHE A 37 -5.56 -4.65 6.04
C PHE A 37 -4.65 -5.43 7.00
N ILE A 38 -4.40 -6.70 6.69
CA ILE A 38 -3.50 -7.57 7.47
C ILE A 38 -2.64 -8.35 6.47
N PRO A 39 -1.68 -7.68 5.79
CA PRO A 39 -0.84 -8.35 4.80
C PRO A 39 0.22 -9.25 5.43
N PHE A 40 0.60 -8.98 6.67
CA PHE A 40 1.57 -9.71 7.48
C PHE A 40 1.41 -9.27 8.94
N PRO A 41 1.98 -10.02 9.91
CA PRO A 41 1.95 -9.57 11.30
C PRO A 41 2.68 -8.23 11.48
N PHE A 42 2.20 -7.41 12.40
CA PHE A 42 2.69 -6.05 12.59
C PHE A 42 3.86 -5.94 13.57
N ASP A 43 4.32 -7.04 14.14
CA ASP A 43 5.48 -7.02 15.02
C ASP A 43 6.76 -6.73 14.24
N ARG A 44 7.74 -6.14 14.92
CA ARG A 44 8.99 -5.71 14.29
C ARG A 44 9.72 -6.83 13.56
N LYS A 45 9.83 -8.01 14.17
CA LYS A 45 10.55 -9.15 13.57
C LYS A 45 9.92 -9.61 12.27
N SER A 46 8.58 -9.67 12.22
CA SER A 46 7.86 -10.05 11.00
C SER A 46 8.08 -9.03 9.90
N ILE A 47 8.03 -7.73 10.23
CA ILE A 47 8.28 -6.67 9.25
C ILE A 47 9.73 -6.69 8.79
N GLU A 48 10.69 -6.86 9.69
CA GLU A 48 12.09 -7.00 9.30
C GLU A 48 12.28 -8.18 8.33
N SER A 49 11.63 -9.31 8.60
CA SER A 49 11.70 -10.46 7.70
C SER A 49 11.13 -10.13 6.32
N VAL A 50 9.97 -9.49 6.26
CA VAL A 50 9.36 -9.10 4.98
C VAL A 50 10.27 -8.16 4.19
N LEU A 51 10.79 -7.13 4.83
CA LEU A 51 11.64 -6.15 4.15
C LEU A 51 13.00 -6.75 3.74
N SER A 52 13.58 -7.62 4.56
CA SER A 52 14.89 -8.21 4.26
C SER A 52 14.82 -9.23 3.14
N LYS A 53 13.70 -9.92 2.95
CA LYS A 53 13.51 -10.91 1.90
C LYS A 53 13.13 -10.30 0.56
N ALA A 54 12.68 -9.05 0.54
CA ALA A 54 12.25 -8.40 -0.68
C ALA A 54 13.45 -8.11 -1.58
N ILE A 55 13.43 -8.64 -2.80
CA ILE A 55 14.43 -8.38 -3.82
C ILE A 55 13.80 -7.57 -4.96
N LYS A 56 12.76 -8.11 -5.56
CA LYS A 56 12.00 -7.46 -6.64
C LYS A 56 10.72 -6.81 -6.15
N ASP A 57 10.13 -7.34 -5.09
CA ASP A 57 8.95 -6.75 -4.47
C ASP A 57 9.30 -5.36 -3.93
N LYS A 58 8.34 -4.44 -4.02
CA LYS A 58 8.55 -3.05 -3.64
C LYS A 58 7.72 -2.67 -2.42
N PHE A 59 8.36 -1.96 -1.50
CA PHE A 59 7.74 -1.40 -0.31
C PHE A 59 8.13 0.07 -0.25
N TYR A 60 7.14 0.96 -0.40
CA TYR A 60 7.36 2.41 -0.39
C TYR A 60 6.63 3.02 0.80
N GLY A 61 7.37 3.83 1.57
CA GLY A 61 6.79 4.60 2.67
C GLY A 61 6.27 5.94 2.19
N VAL A 62 5.19 6.39 2.81
CA VAL A 62 4.66 7.74 2.65
C VAL A 62 5.08 8.54 3.87
N PHE A 63 5.81 9.63 3.65
CA PHE A 63 6.37 10.46 4.71
C PHE A 63 5.79 11.87 4.61
N VAL A 64 5.37 12.41 5.73
CA VAL A 64 4.96 13.80 5.86
C VAL A 64 5.91 14.46 6.84
N ASN A 65 6.68 15.45 6.39
CA ASN A 65 7.76 16.07 7.17
C ASN A 65 8.68 15.02 7.82
N GLU A 66 9.12 14.04 7.02
CA GLU A 66 10.03 12.98 7.44
C GLU A 66 9.43 11.96 8.41
N SER A 67 8.17 12.10 8.80
CA SER A 67 7.47 11.12 9.63
C SER A 67 6.71 10.14 8.76
N LEU A 68 6.88 8.84 9.02
CA LEU A 68 6.17 7.79 8.30
C LEU A 68 4.68 7.83 8.67
N VAL A 69 3.80 7.96 7.68
CA VAL A 69 2.35 8.02 7.90
C VAL A 69 1.58 6.92 7.16
N GLY A 70 2.26 6.16 6.34
CA GLY A 70 1.64 5.06 5.61
C GLY A 70 2.65 4.39 4.69
N PHE A 71 2.18 3.38 3.96
CA PHE A 71 3.03 2.71 2.98
C PHE A 71 2.18 1.99 1.95
N TYR A 72 2.80 1.68 0.82
CA TYR A 72 2.20 0.78 -0.16
C TYR A 72 3.23 -0.24 -0.63
N MET A 73 2.74 -1.31 -1.20
CA MET A 73 3.59 -2.40 -1.69
C MET A 73 3.11 -2.90 -3.05
N LEU A 74 4.07 -3.39 -3.80
CA LEU A 74 3.85 -4.17 -5.03
C LEU A 74 4.53 -5.51 -4.82
N ARG A 75 3.76 -6.56 -4.62
CA ARG A 75 4.25 -7.90 -4.27
C ARG A 75 3.89 -8.92 -5.32
N GLY A 76 4.62 -10.02 -5.30
CA GLY A 76 4.43 -11.16 -6.19
C GLY A 76 5.59 -11.36 -7.16
N PHE A 77 6.41 -10.36 -7.37
CA PHE A 77 7.58 -10.49 -8.25
C PHE A 77 8.58 -11.52 -7.74
N ASP A 78 8.82 -11.54 -6.42
CA ASP A 78 9.75 -12.49 -5.80
C ASP A 78 9.22 -13.92 -5.82
N GLU A 79 7.92 -14.10 -6.01
CA GLU A 79 7.29 -15.41 -6.19
C GLU A 79 7.22 -15.83 -7.66
N GLY A 80 7.72 -15.01 -8.57
CA GLY A 80 7.76 -15.31 -10.00
C GLY A 80 6.57 -14.80 -10.80
N TYR A 81 5.65 -14.05 -10.20
CA TYR A 81 4.52 -13.48 -10.92
C TYR A 81 4.95 -12.24 -11.70
N SER A 82 4.36 -12.06 -12.87
CA SER A 82 4.57 -10.87 -13.71
C SER A 82 3.55 -9.76 -13.39
N ILE A 83 2.43 -10.12 -12.76
CA ILE A 83 1.38 -9.18 -12.37
C ILE A 83 1.55 -8.92 -10.87
N PRO A 84 1.95 -7.70 -10.46
CA PRO A 84 2.09 -7.39 -9.05
C PRO A 84 0.74 -7.16 -8.38
N SER A 85 0.69 -7.46 -7.09
CA SER A 85 -0.43 -7.15 -6.22
C SER A 85 -0.14 -5.87 -5.45
N TYR A 86 -1.02 -4.89 -5.59
CA TYR A 86 -0.94 -3.60 -4.89
C TYR A 86 -1.67 -3.66 -3.56
N GLY A 87 -1.03 -3.17 -2.52
CA GLY A 87 -1.64 -3.00 -1.20
C GLY A 87 -1.21 -1.67 -0.60
N VAL A 88 -2.10 -1.01 0.13
CA VAL A 88 -1.82 0.30 0.72
C VAL A 88 -2.44 0.41 2.11
N TRP A 89 -1.73 1.11 2.99
CA TRP A 89 -2.23 1.50 4.30
C TRP A 89 -1.77 2.93 4.62
N ILE A 90 -2.71 3.77 5.02
CA ILE A 90 -2.46 5.15 5.46
C ILE A 90 -3.02 5.27 6.87
N SER A 91 -2.28 5.90 7.78
CA SER A 91 -2.75 6.11 9.14
C SER A 91 -4.06 6.89 9.17
N GLU A 92 -4.90 6.62 10.16
CA GLU A 92 -6.22 7.24 10.28
C GLU A 92 -6.13 8.77 10.31
N GLU A 93 -5.13 9.29 11.01
CA GLU A 93 -4.89 10.73 11.10
C GLU A 93 -4.70 11.39 9.73
N PHE A 94 -4.09 10.68 8.79
CA PHE A 94 -3.81 11.19 7.43
C PHE A 94 -4.74 10.62 6.37
N SER A 95 -5.79 9.92 6.78
CA SER A 95 -6.79 9.39 5.84
C SER A 95 -7.65 10.51 5.24
N ASN A 96 -8.28 10.22 4.12
CA ASN A 96 -9.15 11.16 3.40
C ASN A 96 -8.48 12.47 2.98
N LYS A 97 -7.16 12.42 2.76
CA LYS A 97 -6.37 13.56 2.30
C LYS A 97 -5.70 13.31 0.94
N GLY A 98 -6.15 12.26 0.24
CA GLY A 98 -5.67 11.96 -1.11
C GLY A 98 -4.39 11.14 -1.17
N LEU A 99 -3.84 10.68 -0.04
CA LEU A 99 -2.59 9.91 -0.05
C LEU A 99 -2.74 8.54 -0.71
N SER A 100 -3.90 7.88 -0.54
CA SER A 100 -4.16 6.60 -1.23
C SER A 100 -4.21 6.78 -2.75
N THR A 101 -4.76 7.88 -3.23
CA THR A 101 -4.76 8.21 -4.65
C THR A 101 -3.35 8.49 -5.14
N LEU A 102 -2.57 9.22 -4.37
CA LEU A 102 -1.18 9.53 -4.70
C LEU A 102 -0.32 8.26 -4.80
N THR A 103 -0.45 7.35 -3.84
CA THR A 103 0.29 6.07 -3.87
C THR A 103 -0.14 5.18 -5.03
N LEU A 104 -1.43 5.15 -5.35
CA LEU A 104 -1.92 4.38 -6.49
C LEU A 104 -1.34 4.92 -7.80
N GLN A 105 -1.32 6.23 -7.98
CA GLN A 105 -0.72 6.85 -9.16
C GLN A 105 0.79 6.56 -9.24
N HIS A 106 1.47 6.60 -8.11
CA HIS A 106 2.90 6.25 -8.04
C HIS A 106 3.13 4.81 -8.48
N ALA A 107 2.30 3.88 -8.01
CA ALA A 107 2.37 2.47 -8.39
C ALA A 107 2.11 2.26 -9.89
N ILE A 108 1.11 2.94 -10.44
CA ILE A 108 0.80 2.87 -11.87
C ILE A 108 1.97 3.39 -12.70
N SER A 109 2.57 4.50 -12.30
CA SER A 109 3.73 5.06 -12.99
C SER A 109 4.94 4.12 -12.90
N PHE A 110 5.16 3.50 -11.74
CA PHE A 110 6.20 2.48 -11.59
C PHE A 110 5.99 1.34 -12.60
N CYS A 111 4.76 0.86 -12.73
CA CYS A 111 4.45 -0.21 -13.68
C CYS A 111 4.71 0.23 -15.13
N LYS A 112 4.32 1.44 -15.49
CA LYS A 112 4.56 1.96 -16.84
C LYS A 112 6.04 2.07 -17.17
N ILE A 113 6.84 2.60 -16.24
CA ILE A 113 8.28 2.78 -16.43
C ILE A 113 8.98 1.43 -16.58
N ASN A 114 8.52 0.42 -15.85
CA ASN A 114 9.13 -0.91 -15.84
C ASN A 114 8.49 -1.88 -16.84
N SER A 115 7.64 -1.39 -17.73
CA SER A 115 6.98 -2.21 -18.77
C SER A 115 6.14 -3.36 -18.20
N ILE A 116 5.58 -3.17 -17.02
CA ILE A 116 4.65 -4.09 -16.40
C ILE A 116 3.29 -3.88 -17.06
N LYS A 117 2.68 -4.97 -17.56
CA LYS A 117 1.50 -4.87 -18.42
C LYS A 117 0.19 -4.83 -17.67
N ARG A 118 0.17 -5.26 -16.43
CA ARG A 118 -1.05 -5.40 -15.66
C ARG A 118 -0.76 -5.30 -14.18
N ILE A 119 -1.68 -4.73 -13.40
CA ILE A 119 -1.59 -4.64 -11.94
C ILE A 119 -2.88 -5.19 -11.35
N MET A 120 -2.79 -5.84 -10.20
CA MET A 120 -3.95 -6.38 -9.51
C MET A 120 -4.00 -5.91 -8.07
N LEU A 121 -5.19 -5.97 -7.49
CA LEU A 121 -5.39 -5.74 -6.07
C LEU A 121 -6.59 -6.53 -5.58
N LYS A 122 -6.67 -6.70 -4.28
CA LYS A 122 -7.82 -7.31 -3.63
C LYS A 122 -8.41 -6.30 -2.65
N VAL A 123 -9.73 -6.27 -2.58
CA VAL A 123 -10.43 -5.34 -1.71
C VAL A 123 -11.61 -6.05 -1.05
N HIS A 124 -11.81 -5.74 0.25
CA HIS A 124 -12.95 -6.28 0.98
C HIS A 124 -14.25 -5.79 0.34
N PRO A 125 -15.28 -6.66 0.17
CA PRO A 125 -16.54 -6.27 -0.47
C PRO A 125 -17.22 -5.06 0.17
N ASP A 126 -17.04 -4.88 1.48
CA ASP A 126 -17.66 -3.78 2.24
C ASP A 126 -16.87 -2.48 2.18
N ASN A 127 -15.67 -2.50 1.58
CA ASN A 127 -14.84 -1.29 1.49
C ASN A 127 -15.24 -0.46 0.27
N SER A 128 -16.41 0.17 0.36
CA SER A 128 -16.97 0.96 -0.74
C SER A 128 -16.11 2.16 -1.15
N PRO A 129 -15.49 2.91 -0.22
CA PRO A 129 -14.61 4.02 -0.62
C PRO A 129 -13.43 3.54 -1.47
N ALA A 130 -12.79 2.44 -1.10
CA ALA A 130 -11.66 1.89 -1.86
C ALA A 130 -12.11 1.39 -3.23
N LYS A 131 -13.22 0.65 -3.31
CA LYS A 131 -13.76 0.18 -4.59
C LYS A 131 -14.01 1.36 -5.54
N HIS A 132 -14.59 2.44 -5.02
CA HIS A 132 -14.87 3.62 -5.84
C HIS A 132 -13.60 4.24 -6.43
N ILE A 133 -12.54 4.36 -5.62
CA ILE A 133 -11.26 4.88 -6.08
C ILE A 133 -10.67 3.98 -7.17
N TYR A 134 -10.65 2.67 -6.94
CA TYR A 134 -10.07 1.73 -7.90
C TYR A 134 -10.83 1.73 -9.23
N GLN A 135 -12.16 1.73 -9.19
CA GLN A 135 -12.99 1.80 -10.39
C GLN A 135 -12.74 3.10 -11.16
N LYS A 136 -12.60 4.21 -10.44
CA LYS A 136 -12.30 5.51 -11.03
C LYS A 136 -10.95 5.52 -11.76
N PHE A 137 -9.98 4.73 -11.28
CA PHE A 137 -8.67 4.58 -11.93
C PHE A 137 -8.67 3.53 -13.04
N GLY A 138 -9.82 2.93 -13.35
CA GLY A 138 -9.94 1.98 -14.45
C GLY A 138 -9.74 0.53 -14.06
N PHE A 139 -9.67 0.22 -12.77
CA PHE A 139 -9.66 -1.16 -12.31
C PHE A 139 -11.03 -1.79 -12.52
N LYS A 140 -11.04 -3.05 -12.92
CA LYS A 140 -12.27 -3.82 -13.13
C LYS A 140 -12.21 -5.09 -12.30
N GLN A 141 -13.36 -5.48 -11.73
CA GLN A 141 -13.44 -6.73 -11.01
C GLN A 141 -13.29 -7.90 -11.97
N THR A 142 -12.37 -8.80 -11.66
CA THR A 142 -12.06 -9.97 -12.49
C THR A 142 -12.34 -11.28 -11.78
N GLY A 143 -12.61 -11.24 -10.47
CA GLY A 143 -12.89 -12.45 -9.72
C GLY A 143 -13.12 -12.17 -8.25
N VAL A 144 -13.20 -13.28 -7.50
CA VAL A 144 -13.36 -13.28 -6.04
C VAL A 144 -12.39 -14.30 -5.48
N ASP A 145 -11.66 -13.94 -4.43
CA ASP A 145 -10.75 -14.84 -3.75
C ASP A 145 -11.57 -15.91 -3.00
N PRO A 146 -11.40 -17.21 -3.33
CA PRO A 146 -12.18 -18.26 -2.67
C PRO A 146 -11.87 -18.42 -1.19
N LYS A 147 -10.74 -17.94 -0.72
CA LYS A 147 -10.31 -18.09 0.69
C LYS A 147 -11.04 -17.12 1.63
N ASN A 148 -11.28 -15.90 1.19
CA ASN A 148 -11.79 -14.84 2.07
C ASN A 148 -12.89 -13.98 1.43
N HIS A 149 -13.32 -14.31 0.21
CA HIS A 149 -14.35 -13.60 -0.56
C HIS A 149 -13.97 -12.14 -0.89
N HIS A 150 -12.70 -11.77 -0.76
CA HIS A 150 -12.25 -10.46 -1.22
C HIS A 150 -12.40 -10.36 -2.73
N LEU A 151 -12.77 -9.17 -3.19
CA LEU A 151 -12.91 -8.92 -4.63
C LEU A 151 -11.53 -8.73 -5.25
N ILE A 152 -11.32 -9.34 -6.41
CA ILE A 152 -10.09 -9.22 -7.18
C ILE A 152 -10.33 -8.23 -8.31
N PHE A 153 -9.48 -7.21 -8.39
CA PHE A 153 -9.52 -6.20 -9.43
C PHE A 153 -8.21 -6.21 -10.21
N HIS A 154 -8.32 -5.98 -11.51
CA HIS A 154 -7.17 -5.81 -12.40
C HIS A 154 -7.29 -4.52 -13.19
N LYS A 155 -6.14 -3.96 -13.56
CA LYS A 155 -6.03 -2.85 -14.49
C LYS A 155 -4.91 -3.15 -15.48
N ASP A 156 -5.22 -3.02 -16.76
CA ASP A 156 -4.19 -3.05 -17.81
C ASP A 156 -3.45 -1.72 -17.82
N ILE A 157 -2.13 -1.80 -17.90
CA ILE A 157 -1.26 -0.64 -17.85
C ILE A 157 -0.97 -0.13 -19.26
#